data_e247951f64169b573b813ff14e0e17cc
#
_entry.id   e247951f64169b573b813ff14e0e17cc
#
_cell.length_a   1.000
_cell.length_b   1.000
_cell.length_c   1.000
_cell.angle_alpha   90.00
_cell.angle_beta   90.00
_cell.angle_gamma   90.00
#
_symmetry.space_group_name_H-M   'P 1'
#
loop_
_entity.id
_entity.type
_entity.pdbx_description
1 polymer ?
#
loop_
_entity_poly.entity_id
_entity_poly.type
_entity_poly.pdbx_seq_one_letter_code
_entity_poly.pdbx_strand_id
1 'polypeptide(L)'
;MFRNVSVIGAGRAGSAIAARLCERGVSLREDAELRILCVPDRAIAEAAGSIEPGPWVAHVSGATPLDALDPHVRRFSVHPLQTLVRTRGPEQLDGAWAGVTAESLEGHARAVWLARTLGLRPFELADDRRAVYHAGAAIASNFLVTLYRVASHLVAEAGAPPEALVPLMTRTIENGFELTGPIARGDWETVERHRAVLRGTPFETLYETLAEATRT
;
A
#
# COMPACT_ATOMS: atom_id res chain seq x y z
N MET A 1 15.75 21.24 -3.71
CA MET A 1 15.93 19.95 -3.04
C MET A 1 16.12 20.23 -1.57
N PHE A 2 15.51 19.42 -0.71
CA PHE A 2 15.61 19.60 0.74
C PHE A 2 16.95 19.07 1.27
N ARG A 3 17.61 19.83 2.14
CA ARG A 3 18.84 19.40 2.82
C ARG A 3 18.54 18.73 4.16
N ASN A 4 17.44 19.10 4.77
CA ASN A 4 16.97 18.58 6.05
C ASN A 4 15.48 18.29 6.00
N VAL A 5 15.08 17.23 6.70
CA VAL A 5 13.72 16.70 6.74
C VAL A 5 13.40 16.31 8.18
N SER A 6 12.15 16.52 8.58
CA SER A 6 11.59 15.94 9.81
C SER A 6 10.62 14.81 9.43
N VAL A 7 10.76 13.65 10.05
CA VAL A 7 9.83 12.54 9.91
C VAL A 7 9.03 12.41 11.21
N ILE A 8 7.74 12.70 11.13
CA ILE A 8 6.82 12.69 12.26
C ILE A 8 6.05 11.38 12.24
N GLY A 9 6.30 10.53 13.22
CA GLY A 9 5.75 9.19 13.34
C GLY A 9 6.80 8.10 13.14
N ALA A 10 7.02 7.28 14.18
CA ALA A 10 7.99 6.16 14.21
C ALA A 10 7.34 4.80 13.91
N GLY A 11 6.28 4.81 13.08
CA GLY A 11 5.62 3.59 12.59
C GLY A 11 6.46 2.86 11.55
N ARG A 12 5.88 1.82 10.91
CA ARG A 12 6.55 1.03 9.86
C ARG A 12 7.05 1.92 8.71
N ALA A 13 6.19 2.80 8.20
CA ALA A 13 6.55 3.72 7.12
C ALA A 13 7.57 4.77 7.57
N GLY A 14 7.33 5.43 8.70
CA GLY A 14 8.21 6.48 9.20
C GLY A 14 9.64 5.99 9.48
N SER A 15 9.78 4.80 10.08
CA SER A 15 11.11 4.22 10.33
C SER A 15 11.85 3.89 9.04
N ALA A 16 11.18 3.29 8.05
CA ALA A 16 11.80 2.97 6.76
C ALA A 16 12.18 4.24 5.98
N ILE A 17 11.31 5.25 5.97
CA ILE A 17 11.56 6.54 5.31
C ILE A 17 12.72 7.28 5.98
N ALA A 18 12.73 7.38 7.31
CA ALA A 18 13.80 8.03 8.05
C ALA A 18 15.15 7.36 7.78
N ALA A 19 15.22 6.03 7.86
CA ALA A 19 16.43 5.28 7.56
C ALA A 19 16.91 5.51 6.13
N ARG A 20 16.02 5.46 5.13
CA ARG A 20 16.37 5.70 3.72
C ARG A 20 16.88 7.12 3.49
N LEU A 21 16.27 8.13 4.09
CA LEU A 21 16.72 9.51 3.98
C LEU A 21 18.15 9.68 4.54
N CYS A 22 18.44 9.08 5.69
CA CYS A 22 19.79 9.06 6.27
C CYS A 22 20.81 8.39 5.33
N GLU A 23 20.50 7.22 4.77
CA GLU A 23 21.36 6.52 3.79
C GLU A 23 21.66 7.37 2.55
N ARG A 24 20.73 8.26 2.17
CA ARG A 24 20.88 9.18 1.03
C ARG A 24 21.52 10.53 1.41
N GLY A 25 22.02 10.65 2.65
CA GLY A 25 22.71 11.85 3.12
C GLY A 25 21.79 13.03 3.44
N VAL A 26 20.47 12.80 3.59
CA VAL A 26 19.52 13.84 4.01
C VAL A 26 19.53 13.90 5.55
N SER A 27 19.77 15.09 6.11
CA SER A 27 19.80 15.29 7.55
C SER A 27 18.40 15.26 8.14
N LEU A 28 18.20 14.50 9.22
CA LEU A 28 16.96 14.53 10.00
C LEU A 28 17.06 15.58 11.10
N ARG A 29 16.10 16.53 11.13
CA ARG A 29 16.04 17.63 12.11
C ARG A 29 14.60 17.95 12.47
N GLU A 30 14.35 18.45 13.66
CA GLU A 30 13.03 18.90 14.08
C GLU A 30 12.59 20.19 13.33
N ASP A 31 13.51 21.14 13.14
CA ASP A 31 13.29 22.43 12.47
C ASP A 31 13.54 22.37 10.94
N ALA A 32 13.16 21.28 10.30
CA ALA A 32 13.47 21.01 8.91
C ALA A 32 12.62 21.80 7.91
N GLU A 33 13.16 21.96 6.68
CA GLU A 33 12.47 22.57 5.53
C GLU A 33 11.26 21.77 5.05
N LEU A 34 11.26 20.45 5.29
CA LEU A 34 10.17 19.53 4.99
C LEU A 34 9.79 18.72 6.24
N ARG A 35 8.49 18.69 6.55
CA ARG A 35 7.88 17.82 7.55
C ARG A 35 7.12 16.69 6.85
N ILE A 36 7.47 15.44 7.12
CA ILE A 36 6.79 14.27 6.56
C ILE A 36 5.97 13.60 7.65
N LEU A 37 4.65 13.60 7.48
CA LEU A 37 3.70 12.98 8.40
C LEU A 37 3.56 11.48 8.07
N CYS A 38 4.12 10.64 8.91
CA CYS A 38 4.04 9.18 8.85
C CYS A 38 3.17 8.64 10.01
N VAL A 39 2.11 9.33 10.31
CA VAL A 39 1.14 9.02 11.37
C VAL A 39 -0.08 8.28 10.77
N PRO A 40 -0.94 7.65 11.60
CA PRO A 40 -2.21 7.09 11.12
C PRO A 40 -3.06 8.16 10.42
N ASP A 41 -3.82 7.78 9.38
CA ASP A 41 -4.58 8.70 8.53
C ASP A 41 -5.46 9.66 9.35
N ARG A 42 -6.15 9.16 10.36
CA ARG A 42 -6.99 9.95 11.28
C ARG A 42 -6.24 11.02 12.08
N ALA A 43 -4.92 10.92 12.18
CA ALA A 43 -4.10 11.85 12.94
C ALA A 43 -3.36 12.86 12.04
N ILE A 44 -3.50 12.78 10.71
CA ILE A 44 -2.78 13.65 9.77
C ILE A 44 -3.19 15.11 9.96
N ALA A 45 -4.48 15.40 10.02
CA ALA A 45 -4.98 16.77 10.17
C ALA A 45 -4.54 17.41 11.50
N GLU A 46 -4.60 16.66 12.61
CA GLU A 46 -4.13 17.13 13.92
C GLU A 46 -2.61 17.39 13.90
N ALA A 47 -1.85 16.45 13.35
CA ALA A 47 -0.40 16.60 13.23
C ALA A 47 0.00 17.77 12.32
N ALA A 48 -0.71 17.99 11.21
CA ALA A 48 -0.51 19.14 10.35
C ALA A 48 -0.82 20.45 11.08
N GLY A 49 -1.94 20.54 11.78
CA GLY A 49 -2.36 21.71 12.54
C GLY A 49 -1.41 22.09 13.68
N SER A 50 -0.56 21.16 14.15
CA SER A 50 0.47 21.43 15.16
C SER A 50 1.77 22.01 14.61
N ILE A 51 1.91 22.08 13.28
CA ILE A 51 3.10 22.62 12.62
C ILE A 51 2.86 24.10 12.28
N GLU A 52 3.74 24.98 12.73
CA GLU A 52 3.69 26.39 12.36
C GLU A 52 3.88 26.56 10.84
N PRO A 53 3.12 27.46 10.18
CA PRO A 53 3.27 27.75 8.75
C PRO A 53 4.69 28.17 8.38
N GLY A 54 5.18 27.67 7.24
CA GLY A 54 6.51 28.01 6.72
C GLY A 54 7.21 26.87 6.02
N PRO A 55 7.42 25.71 6.65
CA PRO A 55 8.01 24.57 5.98
C PRO A 55 7.06 23.93 4.95
N TRP A 56 7.60 23.08 4.10
CA TRP A 56 6.80 22.15 3.33
C TRP A 56 6.26 21.05 4.25
N VAL A 57 5.02 20.67 4.03
CA VAL A 57 4.38 19.56 4.77
C VAL A 57 3.92 18.50 3.78
N ALA A 58 4.23 17.26 4.08
CA ALA A 58 3.81 16.12 3.27
C ALA A 58 3.24 15.01 4.13
N HIS A 59 2.33 14.22 3.58
CA HIS A 59 1.91 12.96 4.19
C HIS A 59 2.18 11.77 3.26
N VAL A 60 2.18 10.57 3.83
CA VAL A 60 2.41 9.32 3.10
C VAL A 60 1.18 8.42 3.03
N SER A 61 -0.01 8.95 3.33
CA SER A 61 -1.27 8.21 3.21
C SER A 61 -1.68 8.03 1.75
N GLY A 62 -2.22 6.85 1.43
CA GLY A 62 -2.80 6.56 0.13
C GLY A 62 -4.23 7.04 -0.04
N ALA A 63 -4.97 7.19 1.07
CA ALA A 63 -6.40 7.50 1.06
C ALA A 63 -6.70 8.97 1.41
N THR A 64 -5.88 9.59 2.27
CA THR A 64 -6.13 10.94 2.80
C THR A 64 -5.86 11.99 1.73
N PRO A 65 -6.81 12.92 1.47
CA PRO A 65 -6.61 14.01 0.52
C PRO A 65 -5.67 15.10 1.06
N LEU A 66 -5.23 16.01 0.17
CA LEU A 66 -4.26 17.06 0.53
C LEU A 66 -4.83 18.12 1.46
N ASP A 67 -6.15 18.35 1.47
CA ASP A 67 -6.79 19.30 2.37
C ASP A 67 -6.63 18.93 3.87
N ALA A 68 -6.36 17.65 4.16
CA ALA A 68 -5.97 17.25 5.51
C ALA A 68 -4.66 17.90 6.01
N LEU A 69 -3.92 18.55 5.12
CA LEU A 69 -2.72 19.33 5.46
C LEU A 69 -3.02 20.83 5.66
N ASP A 70 -4.27 21.26 5.65
CA ASP A 70 -4.61 22.66 5.95
C ASP A 70 -4.10 23.05 7.35
N PRO A 71 -3.62 24.31 7.51
CA PRO A 71 -3.64 25.43 6.55
C PRO A 71 -2.38 25.56 5.67
N HIS A 72 -1.56 24.51 5.52
CA HIS A 72 -0.30 24.58 4.79
C HIS A 72 -0.53 24.67 3.28
N VAL A 73 -0.10 25.78 2.66
CA VAL A 73 -0.12 25.98 1.20
C VAL A 73 1.07 25.32 0.49
N ARG A 74 2.17 25.08 1.21
CA ARG A 74 3.34 24.33 0.73
C ARG A 74 3.17 22.87 1.11
N ARG A 75 2.39 22.14 0.31
CA ARG A 75 2.01 20.77 0.63
C ARG A 75 2.07 19.83 -0.57
N PHE A 76 2.27 18.56 -0.30
CA PHE A 76 2.19 17.48 -1.27
C PHE A 76 2.03 16.13 -0.57
N SER A 77 1.79 15.08 -1.32
CA SER A 77 1.85 13.73 -0.76
C SER A 77 2.69 12.78 -1.62
N VAL A 78 3.28 11.79 -0.95
CA VAL A 78 4.00 10.68 -1.59
C VAL A 78 3.56 9.40 -0.89
N HIS A 79 2.74 8.59 -1.54
CA HIS A 79 2.29 7.32 -0.99
C HIS A 79 3.09 6.16 -1.60
N PRO A 80 4.01 5.53 -0.84
CA PRO A 80 4.66 4.29 -1.28
C PRO A 80 3.62 3.17 -1.44
N LEU A 81 3.44 2.67 -2.67
CA LEU A 81 2.57 1.53 -2.94
C LEU A 81 3.31 0.24 -2.57
N GLN A 82 3.44 0.01 -1.26
CA GLN A 82 4.23 -1.09 -0.70
C GLN A 82 3.73 -1.50 0.68
N THR A 83 3.84 -2.79 0.97
CA THR A 83 3.66 -3.31 2.32
C THR A 83 4.96 -3.20 3.10
N LEU A 84 4.96 -2.43 4.18
CA LEU A 84 6.14 -2.23 5.02
C LEU A 84 6.01 -2.99 6.34
N VAL A 85 7.06 -3.70 6.72
CA VAL A 85 7.13 -4.44 7.99
C VAL A 85 8.34 -3.97 8.81
N ARG A 86 8.24 -4.07 10.15
CA ARG A 86 9.31 -3.60 11.06
C ARG A 86 10.57 -4.46 11.03
N THR A 87 10.44 -5.70 10.57
CA THR A 87 11.52 -6.70 10.56
C THR A 87 12.48 -6.56 9.38
N ARG A 88 12.21 -5.61 8.46
CA ARG A 88 13.02 -5.34 7.27
C ARG A 88 13.44 -3.88 7.26
N GLY A 89 14.56 -3.57 6.61
CA GLY A 89 15.13 -2.25 6.50
C GLY A 89 14.49 -1.38 5.40
N PRO A 90 15.12 -0.25 5.08
CA PRO A 90 14.61 0.70 4.08
C PRO A 90 14.66 0.15 2.64
N GLU A 91 15.36 -0.95 2.38
CA GLU A 91 15.38 -1.65 1.08
C GLU A 91 13.99 -2.08 0.61
N GLN A 92 13.01 -2.17 1.52
CA GLN A 92 11.61 -2.43 1.18
C GLN A 92 11.01 -1.37 0.23
N LEU A 93 11.58 -0.18 0.20
CA LEU A 93 11.15 0.91 -0.67
C LEU A 93 11.72 0.79 -2.10
N ASP A 94 12.80 0.04 -2.31
CA ASP A 94 13.52 0.01 -3.57
C ASP A 94 12.67 -0.51 -4.73
N GLY A 95 12.53 0.35 -5.74
CA GLY A 95 11.82 0.02 -6.97
C GLY A 95 10.29 -0.04 -6.85
N ALA A 96 9.71 0.12 -5.65
CA ALA A 96 8.27 0.22 -5.48
C ALA A 96 7.72 1.48 -6.15
N TRP A 97 6.46 1.44 -6.56
CA TRP A 97 5.79 2.61 -7.11
C TRP A 97 5.32 3.56 -6.00
N ALA A 98 5.18 4.85 -6.32
CA ALA A 98 4.62 5.82 -5.41
C ALA A 98 3.67 6.78 -6.11
N GLY A 99 2.43 6.88 -5.59
CA GLY A 99 1.50 7.92 -5.99
C GLY A 99 1.95 9.27 -5.44
N VAL A 100 2.15 10.25 -6.33
CA VAL A 100 2.49 11.63 -5.96
C VAL A 100 1.32 12.56 -6.27
N THR A 101 1.00 13.45 -5.33
CA THR A 101 -0.05 14.45 -5.49
C THR A 101 0.46 15.81 -5.00
N ALA A 102 0.19 16.84 -5.76
CA ALA A 102 0.49 18.24 -5.40
C ALA A 102 -0.44 19.18 -6.16
N GLU A 103 -0.66 20.38 -5.61
CA GLU A 103 -1.50 21.43 -6.20
C GLU A 103 -0.69 22.45 -7.02
N SER A 104 0.65 22.38 -6.98
CA SER A 104 1.53 23.28 -7.70
C SER A 104 2.66 22.53 -8.39
N LEU A 105 3.21 23.13 -9.44
CA LEU A 105 4.38 22.59 -10.14
C LEU A 105 5.59 22.44 -9.20
N GLU A 106 5.78 23.37 -8.27
CA GLU A 106 6.85 23.28 -7.29
C GLU A 106 6.61 22.11 -6.33
N GLY A 107 5.39 21.98 -5.81
CA GLY A 107 4.98 20.85 -4.96
C GLY A 107 5.18 19.50 -5.66
N HIS A 108 4.79 19.41 -6.94
CA HIS A 108 5.01 18.20 -7.74
C HIS A 108 6.50 17.87 -7.87
N ALA A 109 7.35 18.85 -8.20
CA ALA A 109 8.79 18.66 -8.28
C ALA A 109 9.39 18.17 -6.94
N ARG A 110 8.88 18.69 -5.80
CA ARG A 110 9.28 18.28 -4.45
C ARG A 110 8.82 16.84 -4.13
N ALA A 111 7.58 16.49 -4.50
CA ALA A 111 7.05 15.13 -4.33
C ALA A 111 7.84 14.11 -5.15
N VAL A 112 8.13 14.40 -6.41
CA VAL A 112 8.96 13.54 -7.28
C VAL A 112 10.38 13.40 -6.72
N TRP A 113 10.98 14.48 -6.23
CA TRP A 113 12.29 14.43 -5.58
C TRP A 113 12.26 13.49 -4.36
N LEU A 114 11.27 13.63 -3.48
CA LEU A 114 11.16 12.79 -2.30
C LEU A 114 11.00 11.32 -2.70
N ALA A 115 10.08 11.01 -3.61
CA ALA A 115 9.86 9.64 -4.08
C ALA A 115 11.15 9.00 -4.61
N ARG A 116 11.88 9.70 -5.48
CA ARG A 116 13.15 9.21 -6.04
C ARG A 116 14.25 9.07 -4.98
N THR A 117 14.34 9.99 -4.02
CA THR A 117 15.29 9.89 -2.91
C THR A 117 15.02 8.66 -2.05
N LEU A 118 13.75 8.30 -1.89
CA LEU A 118 13.33 7.07 -1.20
C LEU A 118 13.57 5.79 -2.01
N GLY A 119 13.99 5.88 -3.28
CA GLY A 119 14.18 4.73 -4.17
C GLY A 119 12.91 4.29 -4.88
N LEU A 120 11.85 5.12 -4.83
CA LEU A 120 10.54 4.83 -5.39
C LEU A 120 10.42 5.32 -6.85
N ARG A 121 9.48 4.73 -7.59
CA ARG A 121 9.09 5.13 -8.95
C ARG A 121 7.83 5.99 -8.89
N PRO A 122 7.92 7.33 -9.01
CA PRO A 122 6.76 8.19 -8.90
C PRO A 122 5.82 8.05 -10.11
N PHE A 123 4.51 8.10 -9.86
CA PHE A 123 3.47 8.37 -10.85
C PHE A 123 2.50 9.40 -10.28
N GLU A 124 1.86 10.15 -11.16
CA GLU A 124 0.90 11.16 -10.76
C GLU A 124 -0.41 10.53 -10.28
N LEU A 125 -0.89 10.95 -9.11
CA LEU A 125 -2.17 10.52 -8.55
C LEU A 125 -3.02 11.76 -8.28
N ALA A 126 -4.14 11.85 -8.98
CA ALA A 126 -5.10 12.91 -8.74
C ALA A 126 -5.75 12.75 -7.34
N ASP A 127 -5.93 13.88 -6.64
CA ASP A 127 -6.37 13.85 -5.24
C ASP A 127 -7.78 13.26 -5.09
N ASP A 128 -8.68 13.52 -6.03
CA ASP A 128 -10.04 12.96 -6.09
C ASP A 128 -10.09 11.45 -6.42
N ARG A 129 -8.97 10.86 -6.82
CA ARG A 129 -8.85 9.44 -7.16
C ARG A 129 -8.25 8.58 -6.05
N ARG A 130 -7.85 9.17 -4.93
CA ARG A 130 -7.18 8.45 -3.84
C ARG A 130 -7.99 7.29 -3.28
N ALA A 131 -9.29 7.47 -3.11
CA ALA A 131 -10.14 6.42 -2.53
C ALA A 131 -10.18 5.17 -3.39
N VAL A 132 -10.39 5.30 -4.70
CA VAL A 132 -10.41 4.15 -5.62
C VAL A 132 -9.03 3.53 -5.78
N TYR A 133 -7.98 4.35 -5.86
CA TYR A 133 -6.60 3.88 -5.89
C TYR A 133 -6.25 3.06 -4.63
N HIS A 134 -6.58 3.58 -3.45
CA HIS A 134 -6.26 2.90 -2.20
C HIS A 134 -7.10 1.62 -2.00
N ALA A 135 -8.35 1.62 -2.48
CA ALA A 135 -9.16 0.39 -2.51
C ALA A 135 -8.49 -0.70 -3.35
N GLY A 136 -7.97 -0.37 -4.54
CA GLY A 136 -7.20 -1.30 -5.36
C GLY A 136 -5.95 -1.82 -4.64
N ALA A 137 -5.20 -0.93 -3.98
CA ALA A 137 -4.04 -1.31 -3.18
C ALA A 137 -4.39 -2.26 -2.03
N ALA A 138 -5.51 -2.01 -1.33
CA ALA A 138 -6.01 -2.86 -0.26
C ALA A 138 -6.40 -4.26 -0.77
N ILE A 139 -7.05 -4.33 -1.94
CA ILE A 139 -7.37 -5.61 -2.59
C ILE A 139 -6.10 -6.39 -2.89
N ALA A 140 -5.11 -5.75 -3.51
CA ALA A 140 -3.87 -6.41 -3.93
C ALA A 140 -2.96 -6.81 -2.75
N SER A 141 -3.12 -6.23 -1.57
CA SER A 141 -2.29 -6.50 -0.40
C SER A 141 -3.07 -7.15 0.76
N ASN A 142 -4.00 -6.42 1.36
CA ASN A 142 -4.68 -6.88 2.58
C ASN A 142 -5.61 -8.07 2.30
N PHE A 143 -6.34 -8.02 1.18
CA PHE A 143 -7.23 -9.13 0.83
C PHE A 143 -6.45 -10.35 0.31
N LEU A 144 -5.27 -10.15 -0.28
CA LEU A 144 -4.37 -11.27 -0.57
C LEU A 144 -4.01 -12.04 0.71
N VAL A 145 -3.73 -11.33 1.83
CA VAL A 145 -3.49 -11.97 3.13
C VAL A 145 -4.74 -12.72 3.62
N THR A 146 -5.93 -12.14 3.44
CA THR A 146 -7.18 -12.80 3.79
C THR A 146 -7.40 -14.08 2.97
N LEU A 147 -7.18 -14.01 1.65
CA LEU A 147 -7.29 -15.18 0.77
C LEU A 147 -6.31 -16.28 1.16
N TYR A 148 -5.05 -15.91 1.46
CA TYR A 148 -4.06 -16.87 1.94
C TYR A 148 -4.50 -17.55 3.24
N ARG A 149 -5.05 -16.80 4.20
CA ARG A 149 -5.53 -17.38 5.47
C ARG A 149 -6.70 -18.35 5.27
N VAL A 150 -7.67 -18.00 4.44
CA VAL A 150 -8.80 -18.88 4.10
C VAL A 150 -8.32 -20.14 3.39
N ALA A 151 -7.49 -19.99 2.36
CA ALA A 151 -6.91 -21.12 1.63
C ALA A 151 -6.08 -22.02 2.55
N SER A 152 -5.28 -21.43 3.46
CA SER A 152 -4.47 -22.17 4.45
C SER A 152 -5.33 -23.02 5.39
N HIS A 153 -6.48 -22.48 5.82
CA HIS A 153 -7.43 -23.23 6.64
C HIS A 153 -7.97 -24.44 5.88
N LEU A 154 -8.43 -24.25 4.64
CA LEU A 154 -9.03 -25.30 3.83
C LEU A 154 -8.04 -26.42 3.47
N VAL A 155 -6.80 -26.07 3.09
CA VAL A 155 -5.79 -27.11 2.77
C VAL A 155 -5.33 -27.85 4.02
N ALA A 156 -5.26 -27.18 5.18
CA ALA A 156 -4.94 -27.84 6.44
C ALA A 156 -6.04 -28.83 6.87
N GLU A 157 -7.31 -28.48 6.69
CA GLU A 157 -8.45 -29.37 6.91
C GLU A 157 -8.38 -30.62 6.00
N ALA A 158 -7.88 -30.46 4.78
CA ALA A 158 -7.63 -31.56 3.85
C ALA A 158 -6.34 -32.36 4.17
N GLY A 159 -5.60 -32.01 5.24
CA GLY A 159 -4.37 -32.68 5.65
C GLY A 159 -3.11 -32.23 4.89
N ALA A 160 -3.18 -31.16 4.09
CA ALA A 160 -2.03 -30.64 3.37
C ALA A 160 -1.36 -29.48 4.15
N PRO A 161 -0.02 -29.29 4.06
CA PRO A 161 0.67 -28.22 4.74
C PRO A 161 0.32 -26.86 4.10
N PRO A 162 -0.09 -25.83 4.87
CA PRO A 162 -0.43 -24.50 4.34
C PRO A 162 0.71 -23.84 3.56
N GLU A 163 1.96 -24.15 3.90
CA GLU A 163 3.15 -23.62 3.23
C GLU A 163 3.22 -24.00 1.75
N ALA A 164 2.55 -25.11 1.35
CA ALA A 164 2.43 -25.52 -0.05
C ALA A 164 1.71 -24.47 -0.93
N LEU A 165 0.92 -23.57 -0.35
CA LEU A 165 0.26 -22.48 -1.07
C LEU A 165 1.22 -21.37 -1.50
N VAL A 166 2.34 -21.17 -0.78
CA VAL A 166 3.27 -20.07 -1.09
C VAL A 166 3.85 -20.20 -2.50
N PRO A 167 4.44 -21.34 -2.91
CA PRO A 167 4.93 -21.49 -4.28
C PRO A 167 3.82 -21.42 -5.34
N LEU A 168 2.59 -21.87 -5.04
CA LEU A 168 1.44 -21.74 -5.93
C LEU A 168 1.09 -20.26 -6.18
N MET A 169 0.97 -19.47 -5.12
CA MET A 169 0.68 -18.03 -5.21
C MET A 169 1.80 -17.28 -5.92
N THR A 170 3.06 -17.60 -5.61
CA THR A 170 4.23 -17.00 -6.28
C THR A 170 4.18 -17.29 -7.78
N ARG A 171 3.88 -18.53 -8.18
CA ARG A 171 3.77 -18.89 -9.60
C ARG A 171 2.63 -18.16 -10.31
N THR A 172 1.50 -17.93 -9.64
CA THR A 172 0.40 -17.13 -10.19
C THR A 172 0.85 -15.71 -10.54
N ILE A 173 1.65 -15.09 -9.67
CA ILE A 173 2.22 -13.76 -9.92
C ILE A 173 3.22 -13.79 -11.08
N GLU A 174 4.16 -14.75 -11.06
CA GLU A 174 5.19 -14.92 -12.10
C GLU A 174 4.63 -15.19 -13.49
N ASN A 175 3.50 -15.88 -13.58
CA ASN A 175 2.75 -16.12 -14.81
C ASN A 175 1.89 -14.91 -15.24
N GLY A 176 2.05 -13.74 -14.62
CA GLY A 176 1.33 -12.53 -15.00
C GLY A 176 -0.15 -12.55 -14.67
N PHE A 177 -0.56 -13.31 -13.65
CA PHE A 177 -1.96 -13.48 -13.23
C PHE A 177 -2.85 -14.13 -14.30
N GLU A 178 -2.28 -14.95 -15.18
CA GLU A 178 -3.06 -15.72 -16.15
C GLU A 178 -4.07 -16.61 -15.43
N LEU A 179 -5.34 -16.48 -15.79
CA LEU A 179 -6.42 -17.22 -15.16
C LEU A 179 -6.41 -18.68 -15.66
N THR A 180 -6.18 -19.59 -14.74
CA THR A 180 -6.24 -21.04 -14.95
C THR A 180 -7.28 -21.67 -14.00
N GLY A 181 -7.48 -22.96 -14.09
CA GLY A 181 -8.38 -23.64 -13.16
C GLY A 181 -9.79 -23.89 -13.72
N PRO A 182 -10.71 -24.42 -12.88
CA PRO A 182 -12.00 -24.94 -13.35
C PRO A 182 -12.90 -23.87 -13.96
N ILE A 183 -12.96 -22.67 -13.37
CA ILE A 183 -13.80 -21.57 -13.87
C ILE A 183 -13.36 -21.14 -15.27
N ALA A 184 -12.05 -20.93 -15.47
CA ALA A 184 -11.49 -20.55 -16.78
C ALA A 184 -11.77 -21.58 -17.88
N ARG A 185 -11.83 -22.87 -17.50
CA ARG A 185 -12.10 -23.98 -18.43
C ARG A 185 -13.58 -24.32 -18.58
N GLY A 186 -14.47 -23.65 -17.84
CA GLY A 186 -15.89 -23.98 -17.82
C GLY A 186 -16.23 -25.31 -17.16
N ASP A 187 -15.36 -25.83 -16.28
CA ASP A 187 -15.54 -27.07 -15.54
C ASP A 187 -16.47 -26.84 -14.33
N TRP A 188 -17.74 -26.67 -14.63
CA TRP A 188 -18.76 -26.38 -13.62
C TRP A 188 -19.01 -27.54 -12.65
N GLU A 189 -18.77 -28.77 -13.07
CA GLU A 189 -18.89 -29.93 -12.18
C GLU A 189 -17.90 -29.83 -11.00
N THR A 190 -16.67 -29.45 -11.26
CA THR A 190 -15.66 -29.20 -10.21
C THR A 190 -16.06 -28.01 -9.34
N VAL A 191 -16.59 -26.94 -9.92
CA VAL A 191 -17.08 -25.77 -9.15
C VAL A 191 -18.22 -26.16 -8.23
N GLU A 192 -19.19 -26.98 -8.67
CA GLU A 192 -20.28 -27.46 -7.84
C GLU A 192 -19.80 -28.37 -6.69
N ARG A 193 -18.78 -29.19 -6.91
CA ARG A 193 -18.14 -29.97 -5.83
C ARG A 193 -17.51 -29.03 -4.77
N HIS A 194 -16.85 -27.95 -5.18
CA HIS A 194 -16.32 -26.96 -4.24
C HIS A 194 -17.46 -26.30 -3.43
N ARG A 195 -18.54 -25.90 -4.10
CA ARG A 195 -19.72 -25.32 -3.46
C ARG A 195 -20.32 -26.27 -2.42
N ALA A 196 -20.45 -27.56 -2.78
CA ALA A 196 -21.03 -28.54 -1.90
C ALA A 196 -20.26 -28.72 -0.59
N VAL A 197 -18.93 -28.75 -0.63
CA VAL A 197 -18.10 -28.88 0.57
C VAL A 197 -18.00 -27.60 1.39
N LEU A 198 -18.21 -26.42 0.79
CA LEU A 198 -18.17 -25.14 1.49
C LEU A 198 -19.54 -24.71 2.04
N ARG A 199 -20.62 -25.42 1.69
CA ARG A 199 -21.98 -25.08 2.12
C ARG A 199 -22.12 -25.10 3.63
N GLY A 200 -22.66 -24.00 4.20
CA GLY A 200 -22.83 -23.82 5.64
C GLY A 200 -21.53 -23.49 6.39
N THR A 201 -20.39 -23.38 5.70
CA THR A 201 -19.15 -22.91 6.31
C THR A 201 -19.06 -21.38 6.27
N PRO A 202 -18.19 -20.75 7.11
CA PRO A 202 -17.94 -19.32 7.04
C PRO A 202 -17.35 -18.84 5.70
N PHE A 203 -16.89 -19.75 4.83
CA PHE A 203 -16.22 -19.45 3.57
C PHE A 203 -17.15 -19.52 2.35
N GLU A 204 -18.39 -20.02 2.51
CA GLU A 204 -19.36 -20.16 1.42
C GLU A 204 -19.55 -18.86 0.64
N THR A 205 -19.97 -17.79 1.32
CA THR A 205 -20.24 -16.49 0.69
C THR A 205 -19.00 -15.91 0.00
N LEU A 206 -17.83 -16.04 0.62
CA LEU A 206 -16.57 -15.57 0.01
C LEU A 206 -16.28 -16.32 -1.29
N TYR A 207 -16.40 -17.66 -1.27
CA TYR A 207 -16.16 -18.49 -2.45
C TYR A 207 -17.11 -18.13 -3.60
N GLU A 208 -18.41 -17.98 -3.32
CA GLU A 208 -19.42 -17.61 -4.31
C GLU A 208 -19.12 -16.25 -4.97
N THR A 209 -18.82 -15.24 -4.12
CA THR A 209 -18.48 -13.89 -4.61
C THR A 209 -17.24 -13.92 -5.52
N LEU A 210 -16.20 -14.64 -5.12
CA LEU A 210 -14.98 -14.76 -5.92
C LEU A 210 -15.21 -15.56 -7.20
N ALA A 211 -15.98 -16.65 -7.13
CA ALA A 211 -16.30 -17.47 -8.29
C ALA A 211 -17.08 -16.67 -9.35
N GLU A 212 -18.02 -15.83 -8.93
CA GLU A 212 -18.76 -14.93 -9.82
C GLU A 212 -17.84 -13.87 -10.43
N ALA A 213 -17.05 -13.17 -9.61
CA ALA A 213 -16.10 -12.17 -10.08
C ALA A 213 -15.03 -12.74 -11.04
N THR A 214 -14.70 -14.04 -10.91
CA THR A 214 -13.73 -14.72 -11.78
C THR A 214 -14.32 -15.08 -13.17
N ARG A 215 -15.64 -15.02 -13.34
CA ARG A 215 -16.32 -15.31 -14.63
C ARG A 215 -16.33 -14.13 -15.59
N THR A 216 -16.12 -12.90 -15.07
CA THR A 216 -16.10 -11.65 -15.85
C THR A 216 -14.72 -11.38 -16.43
#